data_5abef9f7885b802e8c0ce80ee951a9cb
#
_entry.id   5abef9f7885b802e8c0ce80ee951a9cb
#
_cell.length_a   1.000
_cell.length_b   1.000
_cell.length_c   1.000
_cell.angle_alpha   90.00
_cell.angle_beta   90.00
_cell.angle_gamma   90.00
#
_symmetry.space_group_name_H-M   'P 1'
#
loop_
_entity.id
_entity.type
_entity.pdbx_description
1 polymer ?
#
loop_
_entity_poly.entity_id
_entity_poly.type
_entity_poly.pdbx_seq_one_letter_code
_entity_poly.pdbx_strand_id
1 'polypeptide(L)'
;MKIMDIKYLRVLTLISLSVLVIFSCEDEKEDAGDTVTVVPVPVITSVDPSDGYPGEEATITGVNFNASAALNLIEIDTNSVIIASITPSAGSTTSLTFTRPNVSGVGVTINATLRVKNVEDTEEKVSESIAIGLLPVFDIIYVNGLPKTKGGLAFDADGNMYARGQDPADVYKITPEGEESYFGQTHWGEGEMHFGPDGYLYAAVVWGDYGIVRIPSTGGDYETWMPDMYVNNPFDFDWDSDGNMYIGTADGTIYRRSATTDSVSLLKSEGAWGTPMRLFEDHLYWYTKNDSGSNGLFKAPVPPEGMVITAGSITQILASEDYNPSGLAIDGMGNVYLMVGWENSTLTRVTPQGVVEDVWELPTENPNKAVWHNNKLYIAAGNQDSTVYVLHLGEDYGTGAVPQNTW
;
A
#
# COMPACT_ATOMS: atom_id res chain seq x y z
N MET A 1 13.37 -27.24 44.38
CA MET A 1 14.47 -27.44 45.34
C MET A 1 15.78 -27.04 44.67
N LYS A 2 16.48 -26.13 45.26
CA LYS A 2 17.80 -25.52 45.01
C LYS A 2 17.87 -24.33 44.04
N ILE A 3 17.84 -23.20 44.71
CA ILE A 3 18.36 -21.86 44.44
C ILE A 3 19.89 -21.94 44.26
N MET A 4 20.44 -21.20 43.31
CA MET A 4 21.85 -20.85 43.34
C MET A 4 22.05 -19.37 42.99
N ASP A 5 22.53 -18.66 43.99
CA ASP A 5 22.99 -17.28 43.99
C ASP A 5 24.18 -17.05 43.05
N ILE A 6 24.24 -15.91 42.40
CA ILE A 6 25.48 -15.37 41.81
C ILE A 6 25.76 -14.02 42.42
N LYS A 7 26.91 -13.95 43.07
CA LYS A 7 27.46 -12.84 43.82
C LYS A 7 28.05 -11.75 42.92
N TYR A 8 27.86 -10.54 43.36
CA TYR A 8 28.50 -9.30 42.87
C TYR A 8 30.02 -9.38 42.94
N LEU A 9 30.68 -8.94 41.85
CA LEU A 9 32.09 -8.63 41.83
C LEU A 9 32.26 -7.11 41.65
N ARG A 10 32.63 -6.43 42.74
CA ARG A 10 33.05 -5.02 42.74
C ARG A 10 34.52 -4.95 42.38
N VAL A 11 34.89 -4.19 41.34
CA VAL A 11 36.26 -3.78 41.07
C VAL A 11 36.40 -2.34 41.55
N LEU A 12 37.24 -2.16 42.57
CA LEU A 12 37.69 -0.86 43.08
C LEU A 12 38.92 -0.44 42.27
N THR A 13 38.88 0.70 41.60
CA THR A 13 40.07 1.33 41.01
C THR A 13 40.48 2.50 41.86
N LEU A 14 41.68 2.43 42.46
CA LEU A 14 42.30 3.50 43.19
C LEU A 14 42.75 4.61 42.21
N ILE A 15 42.36 5.85 42.48
CA ILE A 15 42.95 7.04 41.84
C ILE A 15 43.93 7.65 42.83
N SER A 16 45.20 7.67 42.43
CA SER A 16 46.27 8.37 43.15
C SER A 16 46.18 9.89 42.90
N LEU A 17 46.08 10.63 43.98
CA LEU A 17 46.04 12.10 44.01
C LEU A 17 47.47 12.63 44.05
N SER A 18 47.92 13.22 42.94
CA SER A 18 49.19 14.00 42.92
C SER A 18 48.85 15.49 43.05
N VAL A 19 49.16 16.08 44.18
CA VAL A 19 49.04 17.52 44.39
C VAL A 19 50.27 18.20 43.83
N LEU A 20 50.12 18.99 42.79
CA LEU A 20 51.13 19.90 42.26
C LEU A 20 50.70 21.35 42.64
N VAL A 21 51.36 21.97 43.57
CA VAL A 21 51.17 23.37 43.89
C VAL A 21 52.05 24.21 42.97
N ILE A 22 51.40 24.97 42.09
CA ILE A 22 52.09 26.00 41.29
C ILE A 22 51.58 27.36 41.73
N PHE A 23 52.47 28.21 42.15
CA PHE A 23 52.21 29.61 42.38
C PHE A 23 51.89 30.31 41.08
N SER A 24 50.65 30.84 40.95
CA SER A 24 50.23 31.67 39.85
C SER A 24 50.37 33.12 40.13
N CYS A 25 51.06 33.84 39.27
CA CYS A 25 50.95 35.30 39.16
C CYS A 25 49.49 35.64 38.81
N GLU A 26 48.95 36.62 39.45
CA GLU A 26 47.73 37.29 39.07
C GLU A 26 47.97 38.08 37.78
N ASP A 27 47.59 37.46 36.62
CA ASP A 27 47.31 38.23 35.41
C ASP A 27 45.83 38.63 35.46
N GLU A 28 45.60 39.92 35.37
CA GLU A 28 44.26 40.48 35.17
C GLU A 28 43.62 39.79 33.95
N LYS A 29 42.64 38.92 34.19
CA LYS A 29 41.77 38.40 33.13
C LYS A 29 40.99 39.59 32.62
N GLU A 30 41.31 40.06 31.41
CA GLU A 30 40.33 40.70 30.58
C GLU A 30 39.10 39.79 30.53
N ASP A 31 38.01 40.35 31.02
CA ASP A 31 36.67 39.74 30.95
C ASP A 31 36.34 39.54 29.45
N ALA A 32 36.72 38.36 28.92
CA ALA A 32 36.27 37.95 27.59
C ALA A 32 34.76 37.86 27.72
N GLY A 33 34.11 38.94 27.37
CA GLY A 33 32.65 39.03 27.37
C GLY A 33 32.11 37.79 26.70
N ASP A 34 31.37 37.02 27.47
CA ASP A 34 30.63 35.87 27.03
C ASP A 34 29.78 36.33 25.83
N THR A 35 30.28 36.14 24.60
CA THR A 35 29.52 36.47 23.39
C THR A 35 28.38 35.49 23.39
N VAL A 36 27.27 35.88 23.97
CA VAL A 36 26.00 35.18 23.85
C VAL A 36 25.73 35.11 22.34
N THR A 37 26.07 34.00 21.76
CA THR A 37 25.70 33.70 20.34
C THR A 37 24.19 33.61 20.30
N VAL A 38 23.54 34.71 19.95
CA VAL A 38 22.09 34.71 19.75
C VAL A 38 21.79 33.81 18.53
N VAL A 39 21.28 32.62 18.80
CA VAL A 39 20.79 31.73 17.70
C VAL A 39 19.65 32.47 17.01
N PRO A 40 19.75 32.74 15.72
CA PRO A 40 18.71 33.47 15.01
C PRO A 40 17.44 32.64 14.87
N VAL A 41 16.29 33.31 14.84
CA VAL A 41 14.99 32.68 14.63
C VAL A 41 14.94 32.06 13.21
N PRO A 42 14.51 30.80 13.05
CA PRO A 42 14.28 30.22 11.73
C PRO A 42 13.25 31.02 10.93
N VAL A 43 13.45 31.17 9.63
CA VAL A 43 12.49 31.82 8.74
C VAL A 43 12.22 30.90 7.57
N ILE A 44 10.95 30.58 7.33
CA ILE A 44 10.49 29.80 6.19
C ILE A 44 10.13 30.76 5.08
N THR A 45 10.59 30.48 3.85
CA THR A 45 10.22 31.23 2.63
C THR A 45 9.26 30.47 1.74
N SER A 46 9.39 29.13 1.66
CA SER A 46 8.49 28.26 0.88
C SER A 46 8.53 26.83 1.37
N VAL A 47 7.49 26.09 0.98
CA VAL A 47 7.44 24.62 1.03
C VAL A 47 7.12 24.14 -0.37
N ASP A 48 7.88 23.20 -0.91
CA ASP A 48 7.71 22.68 -2.25
C ASP A 48 7.78 21.14 -2.26
N PRO A 49 6.72 20.47 -2.78
CA PRO A 49 5.40 21.03 -3.10
C PRO A 49 4.68 21.57 -1.86
N SER A 50 3.74 22.54 -2.02
CA SER A 50 2.97 23.13 -0.90
C SER A 50 1.90 22.16 -0.35
N ASP A 51 1.40 21.27 -1.19
CA ASP A 51 0.42 20.23 -0.92
C ASP A 51 0.94 18.87 -1.41
N GLY A 52 0.50 17.80 -0.79
CA GLY A 52 0.89 16.45 -1.18
C GLY A 52 0.30 15.38 -0.28
N TYR A 53 0.44 14.14 -0.74
CA TYR A 53 -0.07 12.96 -0.06
C TYR A 53 0.84 12.49 1.08
N PRO A 54 0.32 11.72 2.04
CA PRO A 54 1.13 11.06 3.05
C PRO A 54 2.24 10.21 2.43
N GLY A 55 3.44 10.25 3.02
CA GLY A 55 4.60 9.54 2.50
C GLY A 55 5.41 10.30 1.45
N GLU A 56 4.88 11.35 0.81
CA GLU A 56 5.63 12.16 -0.14
C GLU A 56 6.61 13.09 0.56
N GLU A 57 7.78 13.27 -0.05
CA GLU A 57 8.76 14.24 0.44
C GLU A 57 8.37 15.66 0.06
N ALA A 58 8.67 16.60 0.96
CA ALA A 58 8.59 18.03 0.73
C ALA A 58 9.84 18.73 1.23
N THR A 59 10.22 19.81 0.56
CA THR A 59 11.38 20.63 0.92
C THR A 59 10.93 21.99 1.44
N ILE A 60 11.35 22.31 2.65
CA ILE A 60 11.22 23.67 3.23
C ILE A 60 12.45 24.46 2.83
N THR A 61 12.26 25.59 2.20
CA THR A 61 13.33 26.57 1.93
C THR A 61 13.21 27.75 2.90
N GLY A 62 14.34 28.23 3.37
CA GLY A 62 14.36 29.31 4.34
C GLY A 62 15.76 29.77 4.72
N VAL A 63 15.90 30.33 5.90
CA VAL A 63 17.19 30.70 6.50
C VAL A 63 17.18 30.42 8.01
N ASN A 64 18.39 30.35 8.57
CA ASN A 64 18.61 30.14 10.00
C ASN A 64 18.12 28.78 10.53
N PHE A 65 18.00 27.77 9.68
CA PHE A 65 17.79 26.40 10.15
C PHE A 65 19.08 25.87 10.76
N ASN A 66 18.98 24.90 11.66
CA ASN A 66 20.16 24.19 12.11
C ASN A 66 20.70 23.33 10.97
N ALA A 67 22.03 23.32 10.77
CA ALA A 67 22.68 22.53 9.74
C ALA A 67 22.49 21.02 9.93
N SER A 68 22.28 20.59 11.19
CA SER A 68 21.91 19.20 11.50
C SER A 68 20.39 19.04 11.44
N ALA A 69 19.91 18.13 10.60
CA ALA A 69 18.48 17.81 10.49
C ALA A 69 17.86 17.46 11.86
N ALA A 70 18.58 16.68 12.67
CA ALA A 70 18.12 16.21 13.98
C ALA A 70 17.90 17.34 15.02
N LEU A 71 18.45 18.52 14.77
CA LEU A 71 18.29 19.70 15.62
C LEU A 71 17.21 20.67 15.13
N ASN A 72 16.42 20.24 14.15
CA ASN A 72 15.21 20.93 13.70
C ASN A 72 14.00 20.06 13.99
N LEU A 73 12.90 20.66 14.38
CA LEU A 73 11.60 20.01 14.53
C LEU A 73 10.59 20.75 13.67
N ILE A 74 9.91 20.03 12.79
CA ILE A 74 8.82 20.54 11.98
C ILE A 74 7.52 20.22 12.74
N GLU A 75 6.77 21.26 13.08
CA GLU A 75 5.45 21.12 13.68
C GLU A 75 4.39 21.51 12.66
N ILE A 76 3.40 20.65 12.50
CA ILE A 76 2.24 20.88 11.65
C ILE A 76 1.01 20.99 12.55
N ASP A 77 0.26 22.06 12.37
CA ASP A 77 -0.94 22.31 13.17
C ASP A 77 -2.16 22.69 12.34
N THR A 78 -3.34 22.44 12.91
CA THR A 78 -4.63 22.94 12.43
C THR A 78 -5.34 23.63 13.59
N ASN A 79 -5.82 24.85 13.36
CA ASN A 79 -6.51 25.61 14.39
C ASN A 79 -5.72 25.69 15.72
N SER A 80 -4.39 25.82 15.63
CA SER A 80 -3.46 25.86 16.77
C SER A 80 -3.34 24.56 17.57
N VAL A 81 -3.77 23.44 17.01
CA VAL A 81 -3.56 22.09 17.57
C VAL A 81 -2.48 21.40 16.73
N ILE A 82 -1.36 21.02 17.36
CA ILE A 82 -0.30 20.26 16.69
C ILE A 82 -0.85 18.87 16.36
N ILE A 83 -0.87 18.55 15.05
CA ILE A 83 -1.31 17.25 14.53
C ILE A 83 -0.13 16.35 14.15
N ALA A 84 1.05 16.93 13.91
CA ALA A 84 2.27 16.17 13.68
C ALA A 84 3.50 16.94 14.13
N SER A 85 4.53 16.20 14.58
CA SER A 85 5.86 16.69 14.91
C SER A 85 6.88 15.79 14.24
N ILE A 86 7.70 16.34 13.33
CA ILE A 86 8.54 15.58 12.41
C ILE A 86 9.98 16.07 12.52
N THR A 87 10.93 15.14 12.65
CA THR A 87 12.35 15.41 12.45
C THR A 87 12.65 15.33 10.95
N PRO A 88 13.25 16.36 10.33
CA PRO A 88 13.61 16.31 8.92
C PRO A 88 14.52 15.11 8.58
N SER A 89 14.35 14.51 7.41
CA SER A 89 15.20 13.43 6.88
C SER A 89 16.57 13.98 6.43
N ALA A 90 16.61 15.22 5.94
CA ALA A 90 17.81 15.94 5.56
C ALA A 90 17.72 17.43 5.92
N GLY A 91 18.86 18.10 6.10
CA GLY A 91 18.88 19.51 6.46
C GLY A 91 20.17 20.24 6.15
N SER A 92 20.02 21.54 5.99
CA SER A 92 21.07 22.55 5.91
C SER A 92 20.59 23.84 6.58
N THR A 93 21.41 24.90 6.59
CA THR A 93 21.00 26.20 7.14
C THR A 93 19.91 26.91 6.33
N THR A 94 19.59 26.40 5.13
CA THR A 94 18.65 27.02 4.19
C THR A 94 17.60 26.08 3.63
N SER A 95 17.68 24.78 3.92
CA SER A 95 16.77 23.76 3.40
C SER A 95 16.57 22.62 4.39
N LEU A 96 15.34 22.15 4.54
CA LEU A 96 14.98 20.96 5.29
C LEU A 96 14.08 20.08 4.43
N THR A 97 14.35 18.79 4.40
CA THR A 97 13.49 17.79 3.73
C THR A 97 12.75 16.97 4.75
N PHE A 98 11.47 16.71 4.53
CA PHE A 98 10.66 15.90 5.42
C PHE A 98 9.63 15.07 4.64
N THR A 99 9.24 13.95 5.21
CA THR A 99 8.15 13.11 4.69
C THR A 99 6.83 13.57 5.30
N ARG A 100 5.80 13.73 4.47
CA ARG A 100 4.46 14.15 4.91
C ARG A 100 3.82 13.10 5.81
N PRO A 101 3.24 13.51 6.94
CA PRO A 101 2.62 12.58 7.88
C PRO A 101 1.24 12.11 7.38
N ASN A 102 0.85 10.92 7.81
CA ASN A 102 -0.50 10.42 7.63
C ASN A 102 -1.41 10.94 8.76
N VAL A 103 -2.07 12.05 8.53
CA VAL A 103 -2.95 12.72 9.51
C VAL A 103 -4.33 13.07 8.94
N SER A 104 -4.52 12.84 7.64
CA SER A 104 -5.77 13.17 6.95
C SER A 104 -6.72 11.98 6.91
N GLY A 105 -8.03 12.27 6.98
CA GLY A 105 -9.08 11.28 6.77
C GLY A 105 -9.28 10.95 5.28
N VAL A 106 -10.31 10.17 5.00
CA VAL A 106 -10.67 9.76 3.63
C VAL A 106 -11.32 10.92 2.88
N GLY A 107 -10.83 11.20 1.68
CA GLY A 107 -11.41 12.18 0.75
C GLY A 107 -11.39 13.64 1.24
N VAL A 108 -10.64 13.96 2.29
CA VAL A 108 -10.62 15.32 2.87
C VAL A 108 -9.20 15.86 2.93
N THR A 109 -8.95 16.92 2.17
CA THR A 109 -7.71 17.70 2.31
C THR A 109 -7.72 18.52 3.59
N ILE A 110 -6.68 18.38 4.39
CA ILE A 110 -6.48 19.22 5.59
C ILE A 110 -5.63 20.43 5.20
N ASN A 111 -6.21 21.63 5.32
CA ASN A 111 -5.45 22.86 5.27
C ASN A 111 -4.79 23.07 6.63
N ALA A 112 -3.48 22.95 6.68
CA ALA A 112 -2.67 23.05 7.88
C ALA A 112 -1.68 24.21 7.79
N THR A 113 -1.04 24.53 8.90
CA THR A 113 0.12 25.40 8.95
C THR A 113 1.33 24.64 9.46
N LEU A 114 2.50 24.99 8.92
CA LEU A 114 3.78 24.38 9.24
C LEU A 114 4.71 25.43 9.81
N ARG A 115 5.46 25.08 10.85
CA ARG A 115 6.53 25.90 11.43
C ARG A 115 7.76 25.05 11.74
N VAL A 116 8.92 25.67 11.75
CA VAL A 116 10.19 25.04 12.12
C VAL A 116 10.64 25.55 13.48
N LYS A 117 11.02 24.64 14.35
CA LYS A 117 11.54 24.87 15.68
C LYS A 117 12.99 24.37 15.75
N ASN A 118 13.91 25.24 16.20
CA ASN A 118 15.27 24.81 16.54
C ASN A 118 15.27 24.21 17.95
N VAL A 119 15.72 22.96 18.08
CA VAL A 119 15.69 22.20 19.35
C VAL A 119 17.02 22.18 20.12
N GLU A 120 18.04 22.88 19.61
CA GLU A 120 19.36 22.92 20.24
C GLU A 120 19.43 23.90 21.42
N ASP A 121 18.50 24.86 21.51
CA ASP A 121 18.57 25.96 22.41
C ASP A 121 17.68 25.80 23.66
N THR A 122 18.12 26.37 24.80
CA THR A 122 17.30 26.45 26.02
C THR A 122 16.08 27.37 25.85
N GLU A 123 16.14 28.27 24.88
CA GLU A 123 15.01 29.08 24.42
C GLU A 123 14.52 28.58 23.08
N GLU A 124 13.26 28.17 23.00
CA GLU A 124 12.64 27.74 21.76
C GLU A 124 12.64 28.85 20.71
N LYS A 125 13.34 28.63 19.61
CA LYS A 125 13.34 29.51 18.44
C LYS A 125 12.42 28.92 17.40
N VAL A 126 11.25 29.51 17.19
CA VAL A 126 10.20 29.04 16.32
C VAL A 126 9.96 30.02 15.18
N SER A 127 9.86 29.54 13.96
CA SER A 127 9.52 30.34 12.78
C SER A 127 8.07 30.84 12.82
N GLU A 128 7.76 31.84 12.02
CA GLU A 128 6.38 32.07 11.59
C GLU A 128 5.86 30.85 10.84
N SER A 129 4.54 30.69 10.83
CA SER A 129 3.87 29.57 10.16
C SER A 129 3.67 29.85 8.67
N ILE A 130 3.74 28.79 7.84
CA ILE A 130 3.38 28.81 6.44
C ILE A 130 2.24 27.82 6.17
N ALA A 131 1.34 28.14 5.26
CA ALA A 131 0.23 27.26 4.89
C ALA A 131 0.73 26.10 4.04
N ILE A 132 0.22 24.89 4.32
CA ILE A 132 0.43 23.67 3.54
C ILE A 132 -0.89 22.90 3.39
N GLY A 133 -0.99 22.08 2.32
CA GLY A 133 -2.07 21.11 2.13
C GLY A 133 -1.60 19.68 2.46
N LEU A 134 -2.36 18.98 3.28
CA LEU A 134 -2.19 17.53 3.48
C LEU A 134 -3.33 16.83 2.76
N LEU A 135 -3.01 16.16 1.67
CA LEU A 135 -3.97 15.43 0.86
C LEU A 135 -4.40 14.14 1.59
N PRO A 136 -5.59 13.60 1.30
CA PRO A 136 -6.08 12.41 1.98
C PRO A 136 -5.28 11.16 1.59
N VAL A 137 -5.19 10.19 2.52
CA VAL A 137 -4.62 8.86 2.21
C VAL A 137 -5.42 8.17 1.12
N PHE A 138 -6.74 8.31 1.17
CA PHE A 138 -7.65 7.76 0.19
C PHE A 138 -8.37 8.87 -0.56
N ASP A 139 -8.23 8.90 -1.88
CA ASP A 139 -9.14 9.63 -2.76
C ASP A 139 -10.36 8.76 -3.09
N ILE A 140 -11.40 9.40 -3.60
CA ILE A 140 -12.66 8.76 -3.96
C ILE A 140 -12.99 9.05 -5.42
N ILE A 141 -13.19 7.99 -6.20
CA ILE A 141 -13.77 8.06 -7.54
C ILE A 141 -15.19 7.51 -7.48
N TYR A 142 -16.17 8.33 -7.86
CA TYR A 142 -17.56 7.89 -7.96
C TYR A 142 -17.81 7.35 -9.37
N VAL A 143 -18.41 6.16 -9.47
CA VAL A 143 -18.84 5.53 -10.72
C VAL A 143 -20.36 5.64 -10.79
N ASN A 144 -20.85 6.77 -11.29
CA ASN A 144 -22.27 7.16 -11.18
C ASN A 144 -23.22 6.21 -11.93
N GLY A 145 -22.73 5.52 -12.96
CA GLY A 145 -23.50 4.51 -13.71
C GLY A 145 -23.73 3.22 -12.96
N LEU A 146 -22.98 2.94 -11.88
CA LEU A 146 -23.11 1.72 -11.11
C LEU A 146 -23.82 1.96 -9.79
N PRO A 147 -24.75 1.10 -9.38
CA PRO A 147 -25.31 1.15 -8.03
C PRO A 147 -24.31 0.70 -6.95
N LYS A 148 -23.30 -0.10 -7.34
CA LYS A 148 -22.23 -0.64 -6.48
C LYS A 148 -21.03 -1.07 -7.33
N THR A 149 -19.83 -0.83 -6.85
CA THR A 149 -18.58 -1.36 -7.44
C THR A 149 -18.18 -2.66 -6.74
N LYS A 150 -18.87 -3.74 -6.99
CA LYS A 150 -18.63 -5.03 -6.32
C LYS A 150 -17.88 -6.05 -7.17
N GLY A 151 -17.64 -5.75 -8.42
CA GLY A 151 -16.84 -6.58 -9.31
C GLY A 151 -15.38 -6.16 -9.35
N GLY A 152 -14.64 -6.73 -10.29
CA GLY A 152 -13.25 -6.40 -10.53
C GLY A 152 -13.04 -4.97 -11.02
N LEU A 153 -11.79 -4.57 -10.95
CA LEU A 153 -11.25 -3.34 -11.55
C LEU A 153 -10.18 -3.73 -12.56
N ALA A 154 -10.12 -3.00 -13.69
CA ALA A 154 -9.06 -3.19 -14.67
C ALA A 154 -8.62 -1.85 -15.25
N PHE A 155 -7.40 -1.81 -15.80
CA PHE A 155 -6.89 -0.66 -16.54
C PHE A 155 -6.45 -1.11 -17.92
N ASP A 156 -6.68 -0.27 -18.93
CA ASP A 156 -6.08 -0.45 -20.25
C ASP A 156 -4.73 0.30 -20.35
N ALA A 157 -4.03 0.12 -21.47
CA ALA A 157 -2.74 0.75 -21.72
C ALA A 157 -2.81 2.29 -21.82
N ASP A 158 -3.98 2.86 -22.08
CA ASP A 158 -4.22 4.30 -22.12
C ASP A 158 -4.49 4.89 -20.74
N GLY A 159 -4.56 4.04 -19.69
CA GLY A 159 -4.84 4.44 -18.32
C GLY A 159 -6.32 4.62 -18.01
N ASN A 160 -7.22 4.18 -18.88
CA ASN A 160 -8.63 4.17 -18.55
C ASN A 160 -8.93 3.08 -17.53
N MET A 161 -9.68 3.42 -16.50
CA MET A 161 -10.18 2.48 -15.49
C MET A 161 -11.50 1.87 -15.95
N TYR A 162 -11.64 0.58 -15.73
CA TYR A 162 -12.88 -0.16 -15.93
C TYR A 162 -13.37 -0.68 -14.59
N ALA A 163 -14.57 -0.30 -14.21
CA ALA A 163 -15.20 -0.71 -12.97
C ALA A 163 -16.47 -1.51 -13.25
N ARG A 164 -16.66 -2.60 -12.53
CA ARG A 164 -17.79 -3.52 -12.70
C ARG A 164 -18.73 -3.50 -11.53
N GLY A 165 -20.03 -3.44 -11.83
CA GLY A 165 -21.11 -3.69 -10.87
C GLY A 165 -21.37 -5.18 -10.65
N GLN A 166 -22.23 -5.48 -9.70
CA GLN A 166 -22.68 -6.85 -9.44
C GLN A 166 -24.06 -7.13 -10.06
N ASP A 167 -25.00 -6.24 -9.83
CA ASP A 167 -26.39 -6.35 -10.29
C ASP A 167 -26.99 -4.94 -10.48
N PRO A 168 -27.08 -4.46 -11.73
CA PRO A 168 -26.61 -5.10 -12.95
C PRO A 168 -25.06 -5.27 -12.97
N ALA A 169 -24.60 -6.27 -13.72
CA ALA A 169 -23.17 -6.51 -13.91
C ALA A 169 -22.60 -5.66 -15.04
N ASP A 170 -22.97 -4.40 -15.07
CA ASP A 170 -22.50 -3.42 -16.04
C ASP A 170 -21.05 -3.06 -15.79
N VAL A 171 -20.33 -2.74 -16.86
CA VAL A 171 -18.97 -2.25 -16.84
C VAL A 171 -18.95 -0.83 -17.37
N TYR A 172 -18.39 0.06 -16.59
CA TYR A 172 -18.15 1.46 -16.96
C TYR A 172 -16.67 1.73 -17.15
N LYS A 173 -16.36 2.49 -18.19
CA LYS A 173 -15.04 3.02 -18.49
C LYS A 173 -14.96 4.43 -17.95
N ILE A 174 -13.89 4.73 -17.22
CA ILE A 174 -13.58 6.05 -16.68
C ILE A 174 -12.20 6.46 -17.23
N THR A 175 -12.14 7.59 -17.95
CA THR A 175 -10.87 8.10 -18.48
C THR A 175 -10.01 8.71 -17.37
N PRO A 176 -8.70 8.92 -17.60
CA PRO A 176 -7.84 9.64 -16.65
C PRO A 176 -8.36 11.05 -16.29
N GLU A 177 -9.14 11.70 -17.18
CA GLU A 177 -9.78 12.98 -16.94
C GLU A 177 -11.09 12.87 -16.14
N GLY A 178 -11.53 11.65 -15.81
CA GLY A 178 -12.75 11.38 -15.05
C GLY A 178 -14.02 11.31 -15.89
N GLU A 179 -13.92 11.24 -17.22
CA GLU A 179 -15.09 11.06 -18.10
C GLU A 179 -15.59 9.62 -18.03
N GLU A 180 -16.86 9.44 -17.68
CA GLU A 180 -17.51 8.16 -17.52
C GLU A 180 -18.33 7.78 -18.73
N SER A 181 -18.25 6.52 -19.16
CA SER A 181 -19.09 5.98 -20.23
C SER A 181 -19.40 4.49 -19.99
N TYR A 182 -20.59 4.05 -20.42
CA TYR A 182 -20.95 2.63 -20.45
C TYR A 182 -20.06 1.89 -21.44
N PHE A 183 -19.43 0.81 -20.99
CA PHE A 183 -18.54 0.00 -21.82
C PHE A 183 -19.21 -1.30 -22.27
N GLY A 184 -19.92 -1.95 -21.38
CA GLY A 184 -20.58 -3.22 -21.68
C GLY A 184 -21.17 -3.87 -20.44
N GLN A 185 -21.57 -5.12 -20.56
CA GLN A 185 -22.13 -5.88 -19.46
C GLN A 185 -21.45 -7.26 -19.41
N THR A 186 -21.15 -7.73 -18.19
CA THR A 186 -20.78 -9.13 -17.94
C THR A 186 -21.98 -9.91 -17.43
N HIS A 187 -21.79 -11.18 -17.13
CA HIS A 187 -22.80 -11.90 -16.35
C HIS A 187 -22.74 -11.51 -14.87
N TRP A 188 -23.86 -11.67 -14.16
CA TRP A 188 -23.95 -11.48 -12.72
C TRP A 188 -22.85 -12.24 -11.97
N GLY A 189 -22.15 -11.62 -11.03
CA GLY A 189 -21.08 -12.22 -10.25
C GLY A 189 -20.08 -11.21 -9.66
N GLU A 190 -19.18 -11.69 -8.84
CA GLU A 190 -18.27 -10.85 -8.02
C GLU A 190 -16.77 -11.09 -8.33
N GLY A 191 -16.43 -11.84 -9.34
CA GLY A 191 -15.03 -12.20 -9.64
C GLY A 191 -14.19 -11.04 -10.17
N GLU A 192 -12.92 -11.30 -10.27
CA GLU A 192 -11.91 -10.37 -10.79
C GLU A 192 -12.13 -10.06 -12.26
N MET A 193 -11.49 -8.98 -12.72
CA MET A 193 -11.55 -8.50 -14.09
C MET A 193 -10.17 -8.00 -14.54
N HIS A 194 -9.70 -8.47 -15.69
CA HIS A 194 -8.42 -8.08 -16.29
C HIS A 194 -8.48 -8.04 -17.80
N PHE A 195 -7.69 -7.19 -18.43
CA PHE A 195 -7.43 -7.28 -19.85
C PHE A 195 -6.54 -8.50 -20.14
N GLY A 196 -6.85 -9.21 -21.19
CA GLY A 196 -6.00 -10.30 -21.68
C GLY A 196 -5.04 -9.85 -22.77
N PRO A 197 -4.08 -10.73 -23.17
CA PRO A 197 -3.09 -10.43 -24.21
C PRO A 197 -3.69 -10.18 -25.60
N ASP A 198 -4.93 -10.52 -25.81
CA ASP A 198 -5.69 -10.27 -27.04
C ASP A 198 -6.49 -8.95 -27.00
N GLY A 199 -6.39 -8.18 -25.91
CA GLY A 199 -7.07 -6.91 -25.69
C GLY A 199 -8.55 -7.02 -25.30
N TYR A 200 -9.08 -8.21 -25.07
CA TYR A 200 -10.41 -8.39 -24.50
C TYR A 200 -10.37 -8.12 -22.99
N LEU A 201 -11.45 -7.59 -22.46
CA LEU A 201 -11.66 -7.49 -21.02
C LEU A 201 -12.31 -8.77 -20.51
N TYR A 202 -11.58 -9.53 -19.70
CA TYR A 202 -12.03 -10.78 -19.11
C TYR A 202 -12.62 -10.54 -17.72
N ALA A 203 -13.65 -11.31 -17.36
CA ALA A 203 -14.25 -11.26 -16.04
C ALA A 203 -14.58 -12.65 -15.53
N ALA A 204 -14.17 -12.96 -14.32
CA ALA A 204 -14.58 -14.16 -13.62
C ALA A 204 -16.03 -14.01 -13.14
N VAL A 205 -16.82 -15.08 -13.27
CA VAL A 205 -18.20 -15.13 -12.83
C VAL A 205 -18.30 -16.17 -11.71
N VAL A 206 -18.31 -15.67 -10.49
CA VAL A 206 -18.56 -16.50 -9.30
C VAL A 206 -20.06 -16.72 -9.22
N TRP A 207 -20.48 -17.92 -9.01
CA TRP A 207 -21.90 -18.34 -8.95
C TRP A 207 -22.59 -18.38 -10.33
N GLY A 208 -22.82 -19.55 -10.81
CA GLY A 208 -23.50 -19.82 -12.06
C GLY A 208 -22.67 -20.64 -13.05
N ASP A 209 -23.24 -21.00 -14.19
CA ASP A 209 -22.63 -21.90 -15.16
C ASP A 209 -21.79 -21.16 -16.23
N TYR A 210 -21.30 -19.93 -15.92
CA TYR A 210 -20.71 -19.08 -16.95
C TYR A 210 -19.18 -19.08 -16.97
N GLY A 211 -18.53 -19.43 -15.85
CA GLY A 211 -17.08 -19.52 -15.78
C GLY A 211 -16.37 -18.16 -15.98
N ILE A 212 -15.60 -18.02 -17.04
CA ILE A 212 -14.96 -16.75 -17.43
C ILE A 212 -15.61 -16.24 -18.71
N VAL A 213 -16.08 -15.01 -18.65
CA VAL A 213 -16.63 -14.27 -19.78
C VAL A 213 -15.63 -13.21 -20.25
N ARG A 214 -15.78 -12.69 -21.48
CA ARG A 214 -14.98 -11.57 -21.97
C ARG A 214 -15.82 -10.61 -22.80
N ILE A 215 -15.40 -9.34 -22.79
CA ILE A 215 -15.98 -8.25 -23.58
C ILE A 215 -14.93 -7.81 -24.60
N PRO A 216 -15.29 -7.58 -25.88
CA PRO A 216 -14.37 -7.03 -26.87
C PRO A 216 -13.75 -5.69 -26.41
N SER A 217 -12.54 -5.35 -26.89
CA SER A 217 -11.90 -4.06 -26.59
C SER A 217 -12.72 -2.83 -27.02
N THR A 218 -13.67 -3.02 -27.92
CA THR A 218 -14.63 -1.99 -28.36
C THR A 218 -15.86 -1.84 -27.46
N GLY A 219 -15.97 -2.69 -26.43
CA GLY A 219 -17.16 -2.77 -25.58
C GLY A 219 -18.28 -3.60 -26.19
N GLY A 220 -19.43 -3.62 -25.53
CA GLY A 220 -20.64 -4.30 -25.95
C GLY A 220 -20.98 -5.55 -25.13
N ASP A 221 -21.64 -6.51 -25.78
CA ASP A 221 -22.07 -7.73 -25.13
C ASP A 221 -20.91 -8.68 -24.86
N TYR A 222 -20.96 -9.37 -23.72
CA TYR A 222 -19.98 -10.40 -23.39
C TYR A 222 -20.21 -11.70 -24.19
N GLU A 223 -19.16 -12.48 -24.30
CA GLU A 223 -19.22 -13.89 -24.73
C GLU A 223 -18.66 -14.80 -23.62
N THR A 224 -19.23 -15.99 -23.49
CA THR A 224 -18.66 -17.01 -22.60
C THR A 224 -17.39 -17.55 -23.26
N TRP A 225 -16.25 -17.25 -22.64
CA TRP A 225 -14.96 -17.68 -23.16
C TRP A 225 -14.51 -19.03 -22.60
N MET A 226 -14.69 -19.23 -21.27
CA MET A 226 -14.41 -20.50 -20.60
C MET A 226 -15.62 -20.88 -19.76
N PRO A 227 -16.43 -21.86 -20.21
CA PRO A 227 -17.57 -22.32 -19.43
C PRO A 227 -17.17 -22.92 -18.08
N ASP A 228 -18.03 -22.85 -17.10
CA ASP A 228 -17.83 -23.37 -15.73
C ASP A 228 -17.47 -24.88 -15.68
N MET A 229 -17.85 -25.64 -16.69
CA MET A 229 -17.48 -27.07 -16.80
C MET A 229 -15.96 -27.33 -16.79
N TYR A 230 -15.13 -26.31 -17.08
CA TYR A 230 -13.67 -26.43 -17.04
C TYR A 230 -13.08 -25.95 -15.73
N VAL A 231 -13.67 -24.93 -15.13
CA VAL A 231 -13.23 -24.30 -13.88
C VAL A 231 -14.46 -23.86 -13.10
N ASN A 232 -14.77 -24.55 -12.03
CA ASN A 232 -15.96 -24.29 -11.22
C ASN A 232 -15.82 -23.03 -10.40
N ASN A 233 -16.75 -22.09 -10.52
CA ASN A 233 -16.80 -20.82 -9.77
C ASN A 233 -15.44 -20.08 -9.74
N PRO A 234 -14.89 -19.61 -10.87
CA PRO A 234 -13.67 -18.81 -10.88
C PRO A 234 -13.88 -17.52 -10.07
N PHE A 235 -12.96 -17.29 -9.13
CA PHE A 235 -13.03 -16.18 -8.20
C PHE A 235 -12.06 -15.06 -8.58
N ASP A 236 -10.85 -15.46 -8.97
CA ASP A 236 -9.75 -14.57 -9.32
C ASP A 236 -8.90 -15.20 -10.42
N PHE A 237 -8.20 -14.41 -11.20
CA PHE A 237 -7.28 -14.89 -12.21
C PHE A 237 -6.20 -13.87 -12.55
N ASP A 238 -5.10 -14.34 -13.10
CA ASP A 238 -4.00 -13.51 -13.58
C ASP A 238 -3.29 -14.18 -14.77
N TRP A 239 -2.46 -13.42 -15.49
CA TRP A 239 -1.77 -13.88 -16.68
C TRP A 239 -0.25 -13.83 -16.49
N ASP A 240 0.47 -14.80 -17.02
CA ASP A 240 1.91 -14.67 -17.20
C ASP A 240 2.27 -14.01 -18.55
N SER A 241 3.54 -13.65 -18.70
CA SER A 241 4.05 -13.02 -19.92
C SER A 241 3.94 -13.89 -21.18
N ASP A 242 3.74 -15.20 -21.01
CA ASP A 242 3.55 -16.15 -22.12
C ASP A 242 2.08 -16.27 -22.52
N GLY A 243 1.18 -15.58 -21.82
CA GLY A 243 -0.26 -15.58 -22.03
C GLY A 243 -0.98 -16.79 -21.42
N ASN A 244 -0.32 -17.55 -20.53
CA ASN A 244 -1.04 -18.56 -19.76
C ASN A 244 -1.87 -17.88 -18.67
N MET A 245 -3.10 -18.34 -18.46
CA MET A 245 -3.98 -17.83 -17.41
C MET A 245 -3.93 -18.75 -16.18
N TYR A 246 -3.80 -18.16 -15.01
CA TYR A 246 -3.89 -18.84 -13.73
C TYR A 246 -5.21 -18.45 -13.09
N ILE A 247 -5.96 -19.42 -12.56
CA ILE A 247 -7.33 -19.22 -12.11
C ILE A 247 -7.51 -19.79 -10.72
N GLY A 248 -7.82 -18.95 -9.77
CA GLY A 248 -8.25 -19.31 -8.43
C GLY A 248 -9.76 -19.44 -8.35
N THR A 249 -10.26 -20.46 -7.71
CA THR A 249 -11.69 -20.76 -7.62
C THR A 249 -12.25 -20.51 -6.22
N ALA A 250 -13.56 -20.44 -6.13
CA ALA A 250 -14.24 -20.26 -4.85
C ALA A 250 -14.03 -21.43 -3.88
N ASP A 251 -13.70 -22.62 -4.35
CA ASP A 251 -13.41 -23.80 -3.53
C ASP A 251 -11.92 -23.99 -3.19
N GLY A 252 -11.08 -22.97 -3.51
CA GLY A 252 -9.66 -23.00 -3.16
C GLY A 252 -8.76 -23.74 -4.14
N THR A 253 -9.30 -24.18 -5.28
CA THR A 253 -8.52 -24.84 -6.32
C THR A 253 -7.84 -23.82 -7.22
N ILE A 254 -6.64 -24.12 -7.70
CA ILE A 254 -5.91 -23.30 -8.67
C ILE A 254 -5.67 -24.09 -9.92
N TYR A 255 -6.03 -23.50 -11.05
CA TYR A 255 -5.85 -24.05 -12.40
C TYR A 255 -4.90 -23.19 -13.22
N ARG A 256 -4.32 -23.80 -14.25
CA ARG A 256 -3.61 -23.13 -15.34
C ARG A 256 -4.28 -23.46 -16.66
N ARG A 257 -4.55 -22.44 -17.48
CA ARG A 257 -4.89 -22.60 -18.88
C ARG A 257 -3.67 -22.24 -19.74
N SER A 258 -3.24 -23.16 -20.55
CA SER A 258 -2.10 -22.96 -21.46
C SER A 258 -2.50 -22.06 -22.63
N ALA A 259 -1.67 -21.04 -22.92
CA ALA A 259 -1.84 -20.17 -24.09
C ALA A 259 -1.64 -20.91 -25.41
N THR A 260 -0.83 -21.98 -25.42
CA THR A 260 -0.46 -22.72 -26.63
C THR A 260 -1.40 -23.85 -26.98
N THR A 261 -1.95 -24.52 -25.98
CA THR A 261 -2.75 -25.73 -26.18
C THR A 261 -4.22 -25.57 -25.83
N ASP A 262 -4.60 -24.43 -25.24
CA ASP A 262 -5.91 -24.16 -24.64
C ASP A 262 -6.33 -25.19 -23.57
N SER A 263 -5.42 -26.04 -23.14
CA SER A 263 -5.71 -27.05 -22.12
C SER A 263 -5.76 -26.41 -20.72
N VAL A 264 -6.72 -26.83 -19.91
CA VAL A 264 -6.85 -26.50 -18.52
C VAL A 264 -6.27 -27.63 -17.67
N SER A 265 -5.33 -27.30 -16.79
CA SER A 265 -4.69 -28.26 -15.90
C SER A 265 -4.80 -27.81 -14.46
N LEU A 266 -4.98 -28.78 -13.56
CA LEU A 266 -4.96 -28.55 -12.13
C LEU A 266 -3.53 -28.22 -11.67
N LEU A 267 -3.32 -27.12 -10.95
CA LEU A 267 -2.05 -26.80 -10.31
C LEU A 267 -2.03 -27.17 -8.83
N LYS A 268 -3.12 -26.88 -8.11
CA LYS A 268 -3.25 -27.12 -6.68
C LYS A 268 -4.71 -27.38 -6.33
N SER A 269 -4.96 -28.36 -5.45
CA SER A 269 -6.29 -28.63 -4.90
C SER A 269 -6.18 -28.67 -3.39
N GLU A 270 -6.80 -27.72 -2.71
CA GLU A 270 -7.06 -27.75 -1.26
C GLU A 270 -8.26 -26.84 -1.00
N GLY A 271 -9.32 -27.36 -0.43
CA GLY A 271 -10.57 -26.66 -0.23
C GLY A 271 -10.45 -25.44 0.66
N ALA A 272 -10.93 -24.29 0.20
CA ALA A 272 -11.14 -23.08 0.97
C ALA A 272 -12.11 -22.15 0.23
N TRP A 273 -12.74 -21.24 0.94
CA TRP A 273 -13.62 -20.24 0.33
C TRP A 273 -12.83 -19.09 -0.27
N GLY A 274 -12.97 -18.91 -1.59
CA GLY A 274 -12.43 -17.79 -2.34
C GLY A 274 -10.90 -17.72 -2.33
N THR A 275 -10.27 -17.85 -3.49
CA THR A 275 -8.81 -17.81 -3.60
C THR A 275 -8.40 -16.56 -4.36
N PRO A 276 -8.23 -15.41 -3.67
CA PRO A 276 -7.57 -14.28 -4.29
C PRO A 276 -6.13 -14.65 -4.57
N MET A 277 -5.66 -14.31 -5.76
CA MET A 277 -4.35 -14.72 -6.24
C MET A 277 -3.72 -13.67 -7.16
N ARG A 278 -2.39 -13.66 -7.21
CA ARG A 278 -1.62 -12.83 -8.17
C ARG A 278 -0.33 -13.53 -8.57
N LEU A 279 0.12 -13.22 -9.77
CA LEU A 279 1.45 -13.57 -10.24
C LEU A 279 2.42 -12.41 -9.99
N PHE A 280 3.60 -12.74 -9.46
CA PHE A 280 4.68 -11.77 -9.30
C PHE A 280 6.03 -12.52 -9.39
N GLU A 281 6.94 -12.07 -10.26
CA GLU A 281 8.29 -12.63 -10.44
C GLU A 281 8.31 -14.17 -10.55
N ASP A 282 7.58 -14.74 -11.48
CA ASP A 282 7.47 -16.21 -11.69
C ASP A 282 6.94 -16.99 -10.48
N HIS A 283 6.33 -16.32 -9.52
CA HIS A 283 5.66 -16.93 -8.38
C HIS A 283 4.17 -16.65 -8.39
N LEU A 284 3.42 -17.67 -8.02
CA LEU A 284 2.02 -17.54 -7.72
C LEU A 284 1.86 -17.25 -6.22
N TYR A 285 1.14 -16.18 -5.89
CA TYR A 285 0.75 -15.80 -4.54
C TYR A 285 -0.74 -16.05 -4.39
N TRP A 286 -1.16 -16.63 -3.26
CA TRP A 286 -2.58 -16.82 -2.98
C TRP A 286 -2.83 -16.78 -1.47
N TYR A 287 -4.05 -16.41 -1.12
CA TYR A 287 -4.53 -16.56 0.23
C TYR A 287 -5.53 -17.72 0.30
N THR A 288 -5.45 -18.54 1.30
CA THR A 288 -6.42 -19.61 1.56
C THR A 288 -6.83 -19.64 3.02
N LYS A 289 -8.13 -19.88 3.23
CA LYS A 289 -8.70 -20.15 4.54
C LYS A 289 -9.24 -21.57 4.50
N ASN A 290 -8.61 -22.48 5.20
CA ASN A 290 -8.93 -23.90 5.20
C ASN A 290 -9.48 -24.32 6.56
N ASP A 291 -10.62 -25.01 6.61
CA ASP A 291 -11.19 -25.59 7.82
C ASP A 291 -10.27 -26.63 8.48
N SER A 292 -9.25 -27.11 7.79
CA SER A 292 -8.25 -28.07 8.28
C SER A 292 -6.98 -27.46 8.88
N GLY A 293 -6.88 -26.11 8.98
CA GLY A 293 -5.89 -25.44 9.85
C GLY A 293 -4.67 -24.82 9.16
N SER A 294 -4.64 -24.68 7.83
CA SER A 294 -3.55 -23.98 7.13
C SER A 294 -4.06 -22.68 6.51
N ASN A 295 -4.42 -21.72 7.37
CA ASN A 295 -4.88 -20.41 6.92
C ASN A 295 -3.70 -19.47 6.71
N GLY A 296 -3.72 -18.67 5.65
CA GLY A 296 -2.70 -17.66 5.44
C GLY A 296 -2.43 -17.30 4.01
N LEU A 297 -1.41 -16.46 3.88
CA LEU A 297 -0.82 -16.05 2.60
C LEU A 297 0.32 -17.00 2.24
N PHE A 298 0.26 -17.54 1.03
CA PHE A 298 1.23 -18.49 0.51
C PHE A 298 1.81 -18.01 -0.81
N LYS A 299 3.00 -18.54 -1.15
CA LYS A 299 3.57 -18.45 -2.50
C LYS A 299 4.24 -19.74 -2.91
N ALA A 300 4.31 -19.97 -4.20
CA ALA A 300 5.11 -21.02 -4.82
C ALA A 300 5.62 -20.59 -6.20
N PRO A 301 6.78 -21.08 -6.66
CA PRO A 301 7.18 -20.93 -8.04
C PRO A 301 6.12 -21.51 -8.97
N VAL A 302 5.87 -20.85 -10.10
CA VAL A 302 5.03 -21.39 -11.17
C VAL A 302 5.68 -22.67 -11.72
N PRO A 303 5.00 -23.82 -11.65
CA PRO A 303 5.60 -25.06 -12.14
C PRO A 303 5.64 -25.10 -13.69
N PRO A 304 6.57 -25.84 -14.28
CA PRO A 304 6.56 -26.12 -15.71
C PRO A 304 5.20 -26.66 -16.19
N GLU A 305 4.92 -26.53 -17.49
CA GLU A 305 3.69 -27.03 -18.08
C GLU A 305 3.51 -28.54 -17.81
N GLY A 306 2.29 -28.94 -17.46
CA GLY A 306 1.94 -30.31 -17.09
C GLY A 306 2.35 -30.75 -15.69
N MET A 307 2.97 -29.88 -14.90
CA MET A 307 3.30 -30.16 -13.50
C MET A 307 2.38 -29.43 -12.53
N VAL A 308 2.26 -29.96 -11.31
CA VAL A 308 1.48 -29.39 -10.21
C VAL A 308 2.39 -28.68 -9.18
N ILE A 309 1.84 -27.76 -8.43
CA ILE A 309 2.50 -27.19 -7.26
C ILE A 309 2.62 -28.29 -6.18
N THR A 310 3.83 -28.63 -5.80
CA THR A 310 4.09 -29.66 -4.78
C THR A 310 4.13 -29.02 -3.40
N ALA A 311 3.74 -29.76 -2.36
CA ALA A 311 3.77 -29.27 -0.97
C ALA A 311 5.17 -28.74 -0.57
N GLY A 312 6.25 -29.34 -1.08
CA GLY A 312 7.63 -28.92 -0.78
C GLY A 312 8.06 -27.60 -1.45
N SER A 313 7.32 -27.12 -2.45
CA SER A 313 7.60 -25.83 -3.12
C SER A 313 6.80 -24.67 -2.54
N ILE A 314 5.85 -24.94 -1.64
CA ILE A 314 4.98 -23.93 -1.05
C ILE A 314 5.70 -23.28 0.14
N THR A 315 5.71 -21.95 0.14
CA THR A 315 6.19 -21.14 1.27
C THR A 315 5.00 -20.39 1.86
N GLN A 316 4.75 -20.57 3.16
CA GLN A 316 3.81 -19.73 3.89
C GLN A 316 4.48 -18.41 4.26
N ILE A 317 3.94 -17.28 3.77
CA ILE A 317 4.45 -15.93 4.05
C ILE A 317 3.85 -15.42 5.37
N LEU A 318 2.54 -15.58 5.53
CA LEU A 318 1.80 -15.15 6.72
C LEU A 318 0.86 -16.25 7.16
N ALA A 319 0.98 -16.67 8.42
CA ALA A 319 0.02 -17.55 9.07
C ALA A 319 -1.00 -16.66 9.81
N SER A 320 -2.27 -16.74 9.44
CA SER A 320 -3.31 -16.01 10.16
C SER A 320 -4.68 -16.64 9.93
N GLU A 321 -5.43 -16.78 11.01
CA GLU A 321 -6.83 -17.20 10.99
C GLU A 321 -7.77 -16.00 10.88
N ASP A 322 -7.28 -14.78 11.16
CA ASP A 322 -8.09 -13.58 11.33
C ASP A 322 -8.42 -12.89 10.01
N TYR A 323 -7.66 -13.17 8.93
CA TYR A 323 -7.90 -12.57 7.64
C TYR A 323 -8.80 -13.45 6.77
N ASN A 324 -9.74 -12.84 6.12
CA ASN A 324 -10.54 -13.44 5.05
C ASN A 324 -10.60 -12.46 3.87
N PRO A 325 -9.47 -12.29 3.16
CA PRO A 325 -9.39 -11.29 2.12
C PRO A 325 -10.29 -11.64 0.94
N SER A 326 -11.01 -10.65 0.46
CA SER A 326 -11.80 -10.72 -0.78
C SER A 326 -10.96 -10.45 -2.02
N GLY A 327 -9.78 -9.84 -1.86
CA GLY A 327 -8.86 -9.53 -2.93
C GLY A 327 -7.41 -9.43 -2.45
N LEU A 328 -6.49 -9.48 -3.40
CA LEU A 328 -5.05 -9.43 -3.19
C LEU A 328 -4.41 -8.58 -4.30
N ALA A 329 -3.50 -7.69 -3.92
CA ALA A 329 -2.66 -6.95 -4.85
C ALA A 329 -1.20 -7.02 -4.40
N ILE A 330 -0.24 -6.87 -5.34
CA ILE A 330 1.19 -6.92 -5.05
C ILE A 330 1.86 -5.71 -5.69
N ASP A 331 2.72 -5.02 -4.95
CA ASP A 331 3.52 -3.92 -5.48
C ASP A 331 4.84 -4.42 -6.11
N GLY A 332 5.59 -3.52 -6.75
CA GLY A 332 6.85 -3.87 -7.41
C GLY A 332 7.99 -4.30 -6.46
N MET A 333 7.83 -4.15 -5.16
CA MET A 333 8.76 -4.64 -4.13
C MET A 333 8.37 -6.02 -3.61
N GLY A 334 7.23 -6.57 -4.05
CA GLY A 334 6.68 -7.84 -3.60
C GLY A 334 5.91 -7.76 -2.28
N ASN A 335 5.55 -6.55 -1.82
CA ASN A 335 4.63 -6.43 -0.69
C ASN A 335 3.22 -6.80 -1.15
N VAL A 336 2.53 -7.56 -0.32
CA VAL A 336 1.18 -8.05 -0.59
C VAL A 336 0.18 -7.21 0.19
N TYR A 337 -0.84 -6.75 -0.50
CA TYR A 337 -1.94 -5.98 0.06
C TYR A 337 -3.18 -6.86 0.11
N LEU A 338 -3.67 -7.12 1.32
CA LEU A 338 -4.85 -7.94 1.58
C LEU A 338 -6.04 -7.05 1.92
N MET A 339 -7.10 -7.13 1.12
CA MET A 339 -8.38 -6.48 1.42
C MET A 339 -9.20 -7.39 2.31
N VAL A 340 -9.28 -7.04 3.59
CA VAL A 340 -10.03 -7.80 4.60
C VAL A 340 -11.38 -7.12 4.81
N GLY A 341 -12.47 -7.88 4.67
CA GLY A 341 -13.84 -7.37 4.76
C GLY A 341 -14.72 -8.14 5.73
N TRP A 342 -15.90 -7.68 6.00
CA TRP A 342 -17.12 -8.04 6.74
C TRP A 342 -17.39 -7.15 7.95
N GLU A 343 -16.55 -7.12 8.95
CA GLU A 343 -16.62 -6.20 10.08
C GLU A 343 -15.25 -5.57 10.24
N ASN A 344 -15.14 -4.24 10.25
CA ASN A 344 -13.87 -3.51 10.28
C ASN A 344 -12.99 -3.78 9.03
N SER A 345 -13.50 -3.35 7.89
CA SER A 345 -12.78 -3.49 6.61
C SER A 345 -11.42 -2.82 6.68
N THR A 346 -10.39 -3.58 6.40
CA THR A 346 -9.01 -3.10 6.42
C THR A 346 -8.26 -3.48 5.15
N LEU A 347 -7.31 -2.63 4.80
CA LEU A 347 -6.24 -2.97 3.88
C LEU A 347 -4.99 -3.25 4.72
N THR A 348 -4.41 -4.42 4.55
CA THR A 348 -3.23 -4.84 5.31
C THR A 348 -2.07 -5.07 4.37
N ARG A 349 -0.93 -4.40 4.61
CA ARG A 349 0.31 -4.61 3.88
C ARG A 349 1.17 -5.66 4.60
N VAL A 350 1.61 -6.65 3.83
CA VAL A 350 2.47 -7.74 4.29
C VAL A 350 3.74 -7.74 3.45
N THR A 351 4.90 -7.64 4.09
CA THR A 351 6.20 -7.69 3.39
C THR A 351 6.50 -9.08 2.83
N PRO A 352 7.45 -9.23 1.89
CA PRO A 352 7.88 -10.53 1.39
C PRO A 352 8.40 -11.48 2.49
N GLN A 353 8.79 -10.96 3.66
CA GLN A 353 9.22 -11.70 4.84
C GLN A 353 8.08 -12.07 5.79
N GLY A 354 6.85 -11.68 5.48
CA GLY A 354 5.67 -11.98 6.28
C GLY A 354 5.44 -11.03 7.47
N VAL A 355 6.07 -9.86 7.46
CA VAL A 355 5.83 -8.83 8.48
C VAL A 355 4.62 -8.00 8.06
N VAL A 356 3.66 -7.84 8.96
CA VAL A 356 2.55 -6.89 8.81
C VAL A 356 3.08 -5.52 9.22
N GLU A 357 3.15 -4.58 8.27
CA GLU A 357 3.71 -3.25 8.53
C GLU A 357 2.64 -2.19 8.68
N ASP A 358 1.66 -2.19 7.77
CA ASP A 358 0.62 -1.17 7.76
C ASP A 358 -0.76 -1.81 7.70
N VAL A 359 -1.68 -1.20 8.43
CA VAL A 359 -3.10 -1.53 8.40
C VAL A 359 -3.89 -0.23 8.29
N TRP A 360 -4.64 -0.08 7.20
CA TRP A 360 -5.53 1.07 6.99
C TRP A 360 -6.98 0.64 7.16
N GLU A 361 -7.73 1.40 7.94
CA GLU A 361 -9.17 1.25 7.97
C GLU A 361 -9.77 1.76 6.64
N LEU A 362 -10.55 0.93 6.00
CA LEU A 362 -11.24 1.30 4.77
C LEU A 362 -12.61 1.89 5.10
N PRO A 363 -13.02 2.96 4.41
CA PRO A 363 -14.28 3.64 4.68
C PRO A 363 -15.50 2.89 4.11
N THR A 364 -15.37 1.62 3.83
CA THR A 364 -16.41 0.77 3.23
C THR A 364 -16.49 -0.57 3.90
N GLU A 365 -17.67 -1.18 3.87
CA GLU A 365 -17.85 -2.58 4.24
C GLU A 365 -17.62 -3.48 3.03
N ASN A 366 -16.83 -4.55 3.22
CA ASN A 366 -16.54 -5.54 2.20
C ASN A 366 -15.85 -5.00 0.94
N PRO A 367 -14.67 -4.37 1.06
CA PRO A 367 -13.86 -4.05 -0.11
C PRO A 367 -13.63 -5.35 -0.89
N ASN A 368 -13.78 -5.31 -2.20
CA ASN A 368 -13.82 -6.56 -2.95
C ASN A 368 -12.51 -6.83 -3.70
N LYS A 369 -12.10 -5.92 -4.57
CA LYS A 369 -10.96 -6.11 -5.46
C LYS A 369 -10.05 -4.90 -5.43
N ALA A 370 -8.76 -5.12 -5.70
CA ALA A 370 -7.81 -4.03 -5.83
C ALA A 370 -6.83 -4.27 -6.97
N VAL A 371 -6.44 -3.19 -7.61
CA VAL A 371 -5.48 -3.19 -8.71
C VAL A 371 -4.50 -2.04 -8.57
N TRP A 372 -3.22 -2.32 -8.82
CA TRP A 372 -2.19 -1.30 -8.94
C TRP A 372 -2.21 -0.66 -10.32
N HIS A 373 -2.19 0.67 -10.36
CA HIS A 373 -1.98 1.42 -11.59
C HIS A 373 -1.28 2.75 -11.26
N ASN A 374 -0.19 3.07 -11.97
CA ASN A 374 0.57 4.32 -11.82
C ASN A 374 0.90 4.68 -10.36
N ASN A 375 1.51 3.72 -9.63
CA ASN A 375 1.91 3.84 -8.21
C ASN A 375 0.76 4.12 -7.23
N LYS A 376 -0.46 3.82 -7.61
CA LYS A 376 -1.66 3.95 -6.77
C LYS A 376 -2.39 2.62 -6.69
N LEU A 377 -2.95 2.33 -5.53
CA LEU A 377 -3.80 1.16 -5.35
C LEU A 377 -5.27 1.58 -5.43
N TYR A 378 -5.97 1.05 -6.41
CA TYR A 378 -7.40 1.28 -6.63
C TYR A 378 -8.18 0.13 -6.01
N ILE A 379 -9.19 0.44 -5.19
CA ILE A 379 -9.95 -0.54 -4.41
C ILE A 379 -11.43 -0.38 -4.69
N ALA A 380 -12.08 -1.43 -5.18
CA ALA A 380 -13.52 -1.47 -5.35
C ALA A 380 -14.23 -1.48 -3.99
N ALA A 381 -15.18 -0.58 -3.79
CA ALA A 381 -15.86 -0.36 -2.50
C ALA A 381 -16.76 -1.52 -2.02
N GLY A 382 -17.07 -2.48 -2.88
CA GLY A 382 -17.84 -3.65 -2.51
C GLY A 382 -19.36 -3.40 -2.43
N ASN A 383 -20.00 -3.77 -1.31
CA ASN A 383 -21.46 -3.93 -1.25
C ASN A 383 -22.29 -2.66 -1.16
N GLN A 384 -21.71 -1.52 -0.82
CA GLN A 384 -22.52 -0.39 -0.37
C GLN A 384 -22.51 0.81 -1.31
N ASP A 385 -21.45 1.02 -2.08
CA ASP A 385 -21.27 2.27 -2.82
C ASP A 385 -20.79 2.07 -4.25
N SER A 386 -21.17 2.99 -5.11
CA SER A 386 -20.64 3.16 -6.47
C SER A 386 -19.25 3.83 -6.46
N THR A 387 -18.35 3.35 -5.62
CA THR A 387 -17.10 4.05 -5.27
C THR A 387 -15.89 3.19 -5.53
N VAL A 388 -14.83 3.80 -6.00
CA VAL A 388 -13.47 3.24 -6.02
C VAL A 388 -12.61 4.14 -5.13
N TYR A 389 -11.98 3.54 -4.13
CA TYR A 389 -11.01 4.23 -3.29
C TYR A 389 -9.64 4.14 -3.92
N VAL A 390 -8.89 5.23 -3.89
CA VAL A 390 -7.55 5.31 -4.43
C VAL A 390 -6.60 5.60 -3.28
N LEU A 391 -5.77 4.61 -2.93
CA LEU A 391 -4.74 4.77 -1.92
C LEU A 391 -3.47 5.34 -2.56
N HIS A 392 -3.03 6.47 -2.04
CA HIS A 392 -1.77 7.10 -2.39
C HIS A 392 -0.72 6.70 -1.35
N LEU A 393 0.19 5.86 -1.77
CA LEU A 393 1.31 5.41 -0.96
C LEU A 393 2.56 6.08 -1.51
N GLY A 394 2.94 7.25 -1.26
CA GLY A 394 4.12 7.95 -1.74
C GLY A 394 5.22 7.11 -2.42
N GLU A 395 6.28 7.70 -2.90
CA GLU A 395 7.33 6.97 -3.65
C GLU A 395 8.02 5.86 -2.85
N ASP A 396 8.02 5.93 -1.52
CA ASP A 396 8.66 4.94 -0.64
C ASP A 396 7.91 3.59 -0.59
N TYR A 397 6.67 3.54 -1.04
CA TYR A 397 5.84 2.34 -1.02
C TYR A 397 5.78 1.59 -2.35
N GLY A 398 6.78 1.72 -3.21
CA GLY A 398 6.86 0.89 -4.39
C GLY A 398 6.89 1.64 -5.71
N THR A 399 7.86 2.53 -5.85
CA THR A 399 8.35 2.92 -7.17
C THR A 399 8.75 1.67 -7.93
N GLY A 400 7.97 1.29 -8.89
CA GLY A 400 8.17 0.06 -9.64
C GLY A 400 7.09 -0.99 -9.45
N ALA A 401 5.91 -0.61 -8.92
CA ALA A 401 4.73 -1.45 -9.07
C ALA A 401 4.62 -1.82 -10.55
N VAL A 402 4.90 -3.06 -10.85
CA VAL A 402 4.62 -3.60 -12.18
C VAL A 402 3.12 -3.49 -12.30
N PRO A 403 2.57 -2.75 -13.27
CA PRO A 403 1.17 -2.85 -13.58
C PRO A 403 0.91 -4.34 -13.77
N GLN A 404 -0.01 -4.88 -12.98
CA GLN A 404 -0.45 -6.23 -13.25
C GLN A 404 -0.96 -6.21 -14.68
N ASN A 405 -0.11 -6.68 -15.61
CA ASN A 405 -0.39 -6.88 -17.03
C ASN A 405 -1.24 -5.76 -17.67
N THR A 406 -0.67 -4.60 -17.90
CA THR A 406 -1.18 -3.68 -18.93
C THR A 406 -0.82 -4.28 -20.28
N TRP A 407 -1.70 -5.09 -20.82
CA TRP A 407 -1.64 -5.56 -22.19
C TRP A 407 -2.15 -4.48 -23.14
#